data_b017976fb76fe8c44dd67d2646c59c69
#
_entry.id   b017976fb76fe8c44dd67d2646c59c69
#
_cell.length_a   1.000
_cell.length_b   1.000
_cell.length_c   1.000
_cell.angle_alpha   90.00
_cell.angle_beta   90.00
_cell.angle_gamma   90.00
#
_symmetry.space_group_name_H-M   'P 1'
#
loop_
_entity.id
_entity.type
_entity.pdbx_description
1 polymer ?
#
loop_
_entity_poly.entity_id
_entity_poly.type
_entity_poly.pdbx_seq_one_letter_code
_entity_poly.pdbx_strand_id
1 'polypeptide(L)'
;LPIFSLIPEIAELLEKDEITISVASEICRYGTDIQKEVYYKHLKDSDSMLYDCWRGLKAAEVAKFIERDFTTDLSRYAFDKTLCASCPHNTNNMMLFCEGGCGNCANRSCLAEMNASYLVEKAVQFVEQYPSVSLCYQDFNNNMIAVERLTAMGYEVEHLNTYATPYPETPVAPEKEEYDTIEEYEEAYKEYEQDFSNYMEKCKSIHERIDTGELTFYISIGQKEITLCYMASAAANADMATEKQLSPVEKLEKQDKRNKEIAVEKTVADAKKQILDVDMSESKFTQDEEKMIYFFLLSSLRREHFGVFGIGEKKATNTLRTKKR
;
A
#
# COMPACT_ATOMS: atom_id res chain seq x y z
N LEU A 1 -37.69 1.59 3.98
CA LEU A 1 -36.44 0.84 4.07
C LEU A 1 -35.86 0.71 2.67
N PRO A 2 -34.62 1.10 2.41
CA PRO A 2 -34.05 1.13 1.06
C PRO A 2 -33.51 -0.24 0.61
N ILE A 3 -34.21 -1.33 0.88
CA ILE A 3 -33.87 -2.69 0.39
C ILE A 3 -33.77 -2.71 -1.14
N PHE A 4 -34.38 -1.76 -1.81
CA PHE A 4 -34.31 -1.60 -3.28
C PHE A 4 -32.92 -1.17 -3.81
N SER A 5 -31.96 -0.86 -2.95
CA SER A 5 -30.58 -0.50 -3.33
C SER A 5 -29.58 -1.64 -3.14
N LEU A 6 -30.03 -2.85 -2.84
CA LEU A 6 -29.18 -4.04 -2.81
C LEU A 6 -28.78 -4.45 -4.23
N ILE A 7 -27.54 -4.93 -4.36
CA ILE A 7 -27.12 -5.60 -5.60
C ILE A 7 -27.90 -6.91 -5.76
N PRO A 8 -28.17 -7.37 -7.01
CA PRO A 8 -28.99 -8.56 -7.28
C PRO A 8 -28.52 -9.81 -6.53
N GLU A 9 -27.21 -10.00 -6.42
CA GLU A 9 -26.61 -11.17 -5.78
C GLU A 9 -26.92 -11.25 -4.27
N ILE A 10 -26.97 -10.10 -3.58
CA ILE A 10 -27.33 -10.06 -2.16
C ILE A 10 -28.85 -10.16 -1.97
N ALA A 11 -29.61 -9.58 -2.89
CA ALA A 11 -31.08 -9.73 -2.89
C ALA A 11 -31.51 -11.21 -3.06
N GLU A 12 -30.80 -11.96 -3.91
CA GLU A 12 -31.04 -13.41 -4.10
C GLU A 12 -30.74 -14.21 -2.81
N LEU A 13 -29.68 -13.86 -2.06
CA LEU A 13 -29.40 -14.50 -0.77
C LEU A 13 -30.48 -14.21 0.27
N LEU A 14 -31.04 -13.01 0.25
CA LEU A 14 -32.17 -12.65 1.11
C LEU A 14 -33.46 -13.42 0.73
N GLU A 15 -33.74 -13.56 -0.56
CA GLU A 15 -34.88 -14.34 -1.06
C GLU A 15 -34.81 -15.84 -0.70
N LYS A 16 -33.56 -16.35 -0.59
CA LYS A 16 -33.30 -17.75 -0.21
C LYS A 16 -33.19 -17.95 1.32
N ASP A 17 -33.47 -16.95 2.12
CA ASP A 17 -33.29 -16.95 3.58
C ASP A 17 -31.84 -17.29 4.05
N GLU A 18 -30.83 -17.10 3.18
CA GLU A 18 -29.43 -17.33 3.53
C GLU A 18 -28.82 -16.18 4.35
N ILE A 19 -29.44 -15.01 4.28
CA ILE A 19 -29.16 -13.86 5.15
C ILE A 19 -30.47 -13.28 5.68
N THR A 20 -30.41 -12.63 6.84
CA THR A 20 -31.59 -12.01 7.44
C THR A 20 -31.86 -10.62 6.86
N ILE A 21 -33.12 -10.16 6.95
CA ILE A 21 -33.50 -8.78 6.58
C ILE A 21 -32.63 -7.74 7.29
N SER A 22 -32.30 -7.98 8.56
CA SER A 22 -31.46 -7.06 9.35
C SER A 22 -30.04 -6.98 8.77
N VAL A 23 -29.44 -8.09 8.37
CA VAL A 23 -28.13 -8.12 7.70
C VAL A 23 -28.20 -7.43 6.35
N ALA A 24 -29.18 -7.73 5.54
CA ALA A 24 -29.39 -7.07 4.25
C ALA A 24 -29.58 -5.55 4.41
N SER A 25 -30.29 -5.10 5.44
CA SER A 25 -30.46 -3.68 5.76
C SER A 25 -29.14 -3.00 6.13
N GLU A 26 -28.27 -3.66 6.86
CA GLU A 26 -26.94 -3.12 7.18
C GLU A 26 -26.07 -2.97 5.91
N ILE A 27 -26.01 -3.99 5.09
CA ILE A 27 -25.22 -3.98 3.85
C ILE A 27 -25.74 -2.93 2.87
N CYS A 28 -27.04 -2.77 2.78
CA CYS A 28 -27.75 -1.84 1.90
C CYS A 28 -27.43 -0.35 2.14
N ARG A 29 -26.86 0.00 3.30
CA ARG A 29 -26.41 1.37 3.64
C ARG A 29 -25.20 1.82 2.83
N TYR A 30 -24.43 0.86 2.35
CA TYR A 30 -23.19 1.10 1.66
C TYR A 30 -23.40 1.08 0.14
N GLY A 31 -22.53 1.79 -0.57
CA GLY A 31 -22.56 1.84 -2.03
C GLY A 31 -22.36 0.45 -2.69
N THR A 32 -22.75 0.35 -3.94
CA THR A 32 -22.69 -0.90 -4.70
C THR A 32 -21.30 -1.51 -4.75
N ASP A 33 -20.24 -0.70 -4.69
CA ASP A 33 -18.86 -1.19 -4.71
C ASP A 33 -18.53 -1.98 -3.42
N ILE A 34 -18.89 -1.44 -2.26
CA ILE A 34 -18.72 -2.14 -0.99
C ILE A 34 -19.61 -3.37 -0.93
N GLN A 35 -20.87 -3.27 -1.39
CA GLN A 35 -21.79 -4.42 -1.44
C GLN A 35 -21.20 -5.57 -2.28
N LYS A 36 -20.62 -5.27 -3.45
CA LYS A 36 -19.95 -6.27 -4.28
C LYS A 36 -18.76 -6.90 -3.56
N GLU A 37 -17.90 -6.09 -2.93
CA GLU A 37 -16.76 -6.64 -2.20
C GLU A 37 -17.20 -7.52 -1.02
N VAL A 38 -18.20 -7.12 -0.26
CA VAL A 38 -18.78 -7.92 0.83
C VAL A 38 -19.34 -9.23 0.29
N TYR A 39 -20.06 -9.17 -0.84
CA TYR A 39 -20.59 -10.37 -1.46
C TYR A 39 -19.49 -11.34 -1.87
N TYR A 40 -18.52 -10.89 -2.66
CA TYR A 40 -17.45 -11.76 -3.18
C TYR A 40 -16.51 -12.30 -2.11
N LYS A 41 -16.24 -11.53 -1.06
CA LYS A 41 -15.32 -11.95 0.00
C LYS A 41 -16.01 -12.82 1.08
N HIS A 42 -17.26 -12.50 1.42
CA HIS A 42 -17.87 -13.02 2.66
C HIS A 42 -19.23 -13.69 2.49
N LEU A 43 -19.91 -13.52 1.36
CA LEU A 43 -21.25 -14.04 1.17
C LEU A 43 -21.37 -15.04 0.01
N LYS A 44 -20.47 -15.01 -0.97
CA LYS A 44 -20.57 -15.85 -2.17
C LYS A 44 -20.45 -17.34 -1.84
N ASP A 45 -19.36 -17.71 -1.17
CA ASP A 45 -19.03 -19.09 -0.88
C ASP A 45 -19.02 -19.34 0.63
N SER A 46 -19.83 -20.28 1.11
CA SER A 46 -19.89 -20.67 2.53
C SER A 46 -18.61 -21.37 2.99
N ASP A 47 -17.85 -21.97 2.06
CA ASP A 47 -16.68 -22.81 2.33
C ASP A 47 -15.35 -22.14 1.92
N SER A 48 -15.33 -20.80 1.81
CA SER A 48 -14.10 -20.07 1.47
C SER A 48 -13.05 -20.26 2.57
N MET A 49 -11.91 -20.84 2.21
CA MET A 49 -10.75 -20.94 3.12
C MET A 49 -10.00 -19.60 3.29
N LEU A 50 -10.30 -18.60 2.46
CA LEU A 50 -9.59 -17.32 2.43
C LEU A 50 -10.24 -16.23 3.27
N TYR A 51 -11.56 -16.30 3.45
CA TYR A 51 -12.32 -15.27 4.16
C TYR A 51 -13.40 -15.92 5.03
N ASP A 52 -13.67 -15.32 6.19
CA ASP A 52 -14.76 -15.72 7.06
C ASP A 52 -16.12 -15.53 6.38
N CYS A 53 -16.96 -16.55 6.39
CA CYS A 53 -18.31 -16.48 5.88
C CYS A 53 -19.21 -15.69 6.84
N TRP A 54 -19.92 -14.69 6.34
CA TRP A 54 -20.83 -13.86 7.15
C TRP A 54 -22.29 -14.34 7.10
N ARG A 55 -22.59 -15.41 6.39
CA ARG A 55 -23.93 -16.02 6.43
C ARG A 55 -24.19 -16.54 7.85
N GLY A 56 -25.30 -16.11 8.44
CA GLY A 56 -25.66 -16.48 9.82
C GLY A 56 -25.10 -15.58 10.92
N LEU A 57 -24.27 -14.58 10.60
CA LEU A 57 -23.88 -13.57 11.57
C LEU A 57 -25.04 -12.62 11.92
N LYS A 58 -24.94 -11.99 13.09
CA LYS A 58 -25.89 -10.93 13.48
C LYS A 58 -25.58 -9.63 12.74
N ALA A 59 -26.61 -8.83 12.47
CA ALA A 59 -26.49 -7.55 11.80
C ALA A 59 -25.45 -6.61 12.45
N ALA A 60 -25.36 -6.58 13.77
CA ALA A 60 -24.39 -5.77 14.51
C ALA A 60 -22.93 -6.23 14.30
N GLU A 61 -22.69 -7.52 14.07
CA GLU A 61 -21.37 -8.07 13.78
C GLU A 61 -20.97 -7.70 12.34
N VAL A 62 -21.91 -7.88 11.40
CA VAL A 62 -21.70 -7.48 10.00
C VAL A 62 -21.40 -5.99 9.89
N ALA A 63 -22.17 -5.14 10.59
CA ALA A 63 -21.92 -3.70 10.63
C ALA A 63 -20.50 -3.36 11.07
N LYS A 64 -20.03 -3.95 12.18
CA LYS A 64 -18.66 -3.74 12.69
C LYS A 64 -17.60 -4.21 11.71
N PHE A 65 -17.81 -5.34 11.04
CA PHE A 65 -16.85 -5.84 10.06
C PHE A 65 -16.80 -4.95 8.82
N ILE A 66 -17.96 -4.47 8.34
CA ILE A 66 -17.98 -3.53 7.21
C ILE A 66 -17.26 -2.23 7.59
N GLU A 67 -17.53 -1.68 8.76
CA GLU A 67 -16.84 -0.46 9.21
C GLU A 67 -15.33 -0.66 9.30
N ARG A 68 -14.86 -1.78 9.85
CA ARG A 68 -13.43 -2.07 9.99
C ARG A 68 -12.73 -2.31 8.64
N ASP A 69 -13.32 -3.12 7.77
CA ASP A 69 -12.63 -3.70 6.61
C ASP A 69 -12.93 -2.97 5.29
N PHE A 70 -14.04 -2.23 5.22
CA PHE A 70 -14.53 -1.61 3.98
C PHE A 70 -14.67 -0.08 4.06
N THR A 71 -14.48 0.50 5.23
CA THR A 71 -14.46 1.96 5.38
C THR A 71 -13.08 2.45 5.78
N THR A 72 -12.85 3.74 5.65
CA THR A 72 -11.55 4.35 5.92
C THR A 72 -11.68 5.44 6.98
N ASP A 73 -10.84 5.35 8.01
CA ASP A 73 -10.75 6.32 9.09
C ASP A 73 -10.28 7.68 8.56
N LEU A 74 -11.16 8.68 8.66
CA LEU A 74 -10.90 10.05 8.23
C LEU A 74 -9.88 10.79 9.10
N SER A 75 -9.67 10.35 10.35
CA SER A 75 -8.71 10.99 11.26
C SER A 75 -7.28 10.92 10.72
N ARG A 76 -6.99 9.90 9.91
CA ARG A 76 -5.67 9.64 9.30
C ARG A 76 -5.31 10.54 8.12
N TYR A 77 -6.18 11.48 7.75
CA TYR A 77 -5.99 12.37 6.60
C TYR A 77 -5.99 13.82 7.07
N ALA A 78 -5.14 14.62 6.46
CA ALA A 78 -4.95 16.01 6.87
C ALA A 78 -5.77 17.04 6.04
N PHE A 79 -6.47 16.61 4.98
CA PHE A 79 -7.32 17.51 4.20
C PHE A 79 -8.51 18.04 5.02
N ASP A 80 -9.12 19.14 4.57
CA ASP A 80 -10.30 19.72 5.22
C ASP A 80 -11.51 18.77 5.15
N LYS A 81 -12.04 18.41 6.32
CA LYS A 81 -13.14 17.46 6.51
C LYS A 81 -14.51 18.13 6.70
N THR A 82 -14.59 19.44 6.53
CA THR A 82 -15.83 20.21 6.76
C THR A 82 -16.99 19.61 5.94
N LEU A 83 -16.74 19.28 4.67
CA LEU A 83 -17.73 18.64 3.80
C LEU A 83 -18.05 17.20 4.21
N CYS A 84 -17.10 16.51 4.85
CA CYS A 84 -17.29 15.14 5.31
C CYS A 84 -18.23 15.06 6.52
N ALA A 85 -18.35 16.10 7.31
CA ALA A 85 -19.22 16.13 8.49
C ALA A 85 -20.70 15.88 8.15
N SER A 86 -21.18 16.38 7.00
CA SER A 86 -22.56 16.20 6.53
C SER A 86 -22.69 15.21 5.37
N CYS A 87 -21.58 14.54 4.99
CA CYS A 87 -21.55 13.64 3.84
C CYS A 87 -22.40 12.38 4.09
N PRO A 88 -23.23 11.94 3.14
CA PRO A 88 -24.03 10.71 3.28
C PRO A 88 -23.17 9.45 3.32
N HIS A 89 -21.91 9.50 2.89
CA HIS A 89 -20.96 8.39 2.96
C HIS A 89 -20.08 8.39 4.23
N ASN A 90 -20.30 9.33 5.14
CA ASN A 90 -19.70 9.29 6.47
C ASN A 90 -20.53 8.36 7.35
N THR A 91 -19.87 7.38 7.97
CA THR A 91 -20.56 6.36 8.77
C THR A 91 -21.37 6.95 9.93
N ASN A 92 -20.99 8.11 10.47
CA ASN A 92 -21.79 8.84 11.44
C ASN A 92 -23.18 9.26 10.92
N ASN A 93 -23.30 9.52 9.61
CA ASN A 93 -24.53 9.98 8.98
C ASN A 93 -25.34 8.83 8.39
N MET A 94 -24.79 7.62 8.34
CA MET A 94 -25.46 6.44 7.82
C MET A 94 -26.41 5.77 8.84
N MET A 95 -26.29 6.10 10.11
CA MET A 95 -27.01 5.45 11.20
C MET A 95 -28.46 5.91 11.25
N LEU A 96 -29.39 4.95 11.17
CA LEU A 96 -30.84 5.19 11.36
C LEU A 96 -31.24 5.29 12.84
N PHE A 97 -30.46 4.70 13.72
CA PHE A 97 -30.70 4.65 15.17
C PHE A 97 -29.37 4.93 15.89
N CYS A 98 -29.33 6.01 16.59
CA CYS A 98 -28.23 6.69 17.23
C CYS A 98 -27.38 5.86 18.22
N GLU A 99 -26.47 5.05 17.76
CA GLU A 99 -25.21 4.86 18.43
C GLU A 99 -24.17 5.28 17.42
N GLY A 100 -23.42 6.37 17.69
CA GLY A 100 -22.60 7.06 16.71
C GLY A 100 -21.71 6.12 15.91
N GLY A 101 -21.68 6.28 14.61
CA GLY A 101 -20.71 5.62 13.75
C GLY A 101 -19.28 6.05 14.09
N CYS A 102 -18.29 5.36 13.57
CA CYS A 102 -16.87 5.65 13.82
C CYS A 102 -16.33 6.88 13.08
N GLY A 103 -17.16 7.59 12.30
CA GLY A 103 -16.72 8.75 11.51
C GLY A 103 -15.89 8.40 10.28
N ASN A 104 -15.91 7.13 9.85
CA ASN A 104 -15.18 6.66 8.69
C ASN A 104 -15.85 7.07 7.37
N CYS A 105 -15.07 7.09 6.30
CA CYS A 105 -15.57 7.31 4.95
C CYS A 105 -15.82 5.97 4.23
N ALA A 106 -17.04 5.79 3.70
CA ALA A 106 -17.43 4.65 2.88
C ALA A 106 -17.26 4.92 1.37
N ASN A 107 -16.82 6.10 0.94
CA ASN A 107 -16.60 6.44 -0.46
C ASN A 107 -15.09 6.57 -0.75
N ARG A 108 -14.47 5.46 -1.14
CA ARG A 108 -13.02 5.38 -1.39
C ARG A 108 -12.56 6.27 -2.55
N SER A 109 -13.36 6.39 -3.60
CA SER A 109 -12.99 7.23 -4.75
C SER A 109 -13.00 8.71 -4.40
N CYS A 110 -14.02 9.19 -3.69
CA CYS A 110 -14.07 10.55 -3.18
C CYS A 110 -12.91 10.83 -2.21
N LEU A 111 -12.62 9.89 -1.30
CA LEU A 111 -11.50 10.02 -0.36
C LEU A 111 -10.14 10.13 -1.07
N ALA A 112 -9.90 9.28 -2.08
CA ALA A 112 -8.68 9.31 -2.87
C ALA A 112 -8.52 10.64 -3.60
N GLU A 113 -9.61 11.17 -4.14
CA GLU A 113 -9.67 12.43 -4.86
C GLU A 113 -9.39 13.64 -3.95
N MET A 114 -10.04 13.70 -2.80
CA MET A 114 -9.84 14.74 -1.80
C MET A 114 -8.40 14.74 -1.27
N ASN A 115 -7.89 13.56 -0.96
CA ASN A 115 -6.52 13.41 -0.49
C ASN A 115 -5.49 13.81 -1.56
N ALA A 116 -5.68 13.38 -2.81
CA ALA A 116 -4.78 13.75 -3.90
C ALA A 116 -4.79 15.27 -4.14
N SER A 117 -5.95 15.91 -4.09
CA SER A 117 -6.06 17.37 -4.24
C SER A 117 -5.32 18.10 -3.12
N TYR A 118 -5.48 17.65 -1.88
CA TYR A 118 -4.74 18.17 -0.74
C TYR A 118 -3.22 18.02 -0.89
N LEU A 119 -2.77 16.85 -1.30
CA LEU A 119 -1.35 16.58 -1.50
C LEU A 119 -0.74 17.45 -2.60
N VAL A 120 -1.47 17.64 -3.71
CA VAL A 120 -1.05 18.55 -4.79
C VAL A 120 -0.93 19.98 -4.27
N GLU A 121 -1.93 20.49 -3.56
CA GLU A 121 -1.90 21.83 -2.99
C GLU A 121 -0.72 22.02 -2.03
N LYS A 122 -0.51 21.04 -1.15
CA LYS A 122 0.63 21.05 -0.20
C LYS A 122 1.96 20.97 -0.90
N ALA A 123 2.11 20.09 -1.90
CA ALA A 123 3.36 19.98 -2.68
C ALA A 123 3.69 21.31 -3.38
N VAL A 124 2.71 22.00 -3.97
CA VAL A 124 2.90 23.31 -4.59
C VAL A 124 3.34 24.35 -3.56
N GLN A 125 2.68 24.39 -2.39
CA GLN A 125 3.09 25.29 -1.29
C GLN A 125 4.53 25.04 -0.84
N PHE A 126 4.94 23.78 -0.73
CA PHE A 126 6.33 23.43 -0.39
C PHE A 126 7.33 23.83 -1.48
N VAL A 127 7.01 23.63 -2.75
CA VAL A 127 7.86 24.08 -3.86
C VAL A 127 8.01 25.61 -3.88
N GLU A 128 6.95 26.36 -3.60
CA GLU A 128 7.02 27.82 -3.48
C GLU A 128 7.91 28.25 -2.31
N GLN A 129 7.84 27.54 -1.19
CA GLN A 129 8.64 27.81 -0.01
C GLN A 129 10.14 27.39 -0.19
N TYR A 130 10.37 26.31 -0.96
CA TYR A 130 11.70 25.74 -1.20
C TYR A 130 11.96 25.58 -2.71
N PRO A 131 12.19 26.66 -3.46
CA PRO A 131 12.28 26.61 -4.94
C PRO A 131 13.42 25.78 -5.51
N SER A 132 14.45 25.49 -4.69
CA SER A 132 15.61 24.68 -5.10
C SER A 132 15.45 23.20 -4.79
N VAL A 133 14.33 22.78 -4.20
CA VAL A 133 14.09 21.40 -3.76
C VAL A 133 13.26 20.67 -4.77
N SER A 134 13.70 19.47 -5.16
CA SER A 134 12.98 18.62 -6.12
C SER A 134 11.86 17.83 -5.46
N LEU A 135 10.79 17.63 -6.21
CA LEU A 135 9.72 16.71 -5.82
C LEU A 135 10.14 15.27 -6.07
N CYS A 136 9.79 14.36 -5.17
CA CYS A 136 10.03 12.94 -5.38
C CYS A 136 8.89 12.07 -4.86
N TYR A 137 8.91 10.79 -5.25
CA TYR A 137 8.08 9.74 -4.67
C TYR A 137 8.84 8.42 -4.55
N GLN A 138 8.36 7.51 -3.70
CA GLN A 138 8.93 6.18 -3.46
C GLN A 138 7.88 5.09 -3.70
N ASP A 139 8.30 3.87 -4.08
CA ASP A 139 7.40 2.78 -4.49
C ASP A 139 6.35 2.38 -3.45
N PHE A 140 6.73 2.35 -2.18
CA PHE A 140 5.88 1.80 -1.12
C PHE A 140 5.03 2.83 -0.37
N ASN A 141 5.30 4.12 -0.57
CA ASN A 141 4.60 5.20 0.13
C ASN A 141 4.42 6.39 -0.82
N ASN A 142 3.46 6.27 -1.73
CA ASN A 142 3.15 7.34 -2.67
C ASN A 142 1.66 7.45 -2.95
N ASN A 143 1.26 8.61 -3.48
CA ASN A 143 -0.05 8.86 -4.05
C ASN A 143 0.10 9.13 -5.54
N MET A 144 -0.06 8.09 -6.37
CA MET A 144 0.15 8.20 -7.81
C MET A 144 -0.80 9.22 -8.47
N ILE A 145 -2.03 9.39 -7.96
CA ILE A 145 -2.95 10.40 -8.48
C ILE A 145 -2.38 11.81 -8.29
N ALA A 146 -1.80 12.09 -7.12
CA ALA A 146 -1.14 13.36 -6.86
C ALA A 146 0.11 13.56 -7.71
N VAL A 147 0.93 12.50 -7.88
CA VAL A 147 2.13 12.50 -8.74
C VAL A 147 1.75 12.82 -10.19
N GLU A 148 0.76 12.12 -10.75
CA GLU A 148 0.29 12.32 -12.12
C GLU A 148 -0.24 13.75 -12.32
N ARG A 149 -0.97 14.31 -11.37
CA ARG A 149 -1.46 15.69 -11.42
C ARG A 149 -0.35 16.71 -11.39
N LEU A 150 0.63 16.56 -10.49
CA LEU A 150 1.79 17.45 -10.42
C LEU A 150 2.59 17.41 -11.73
N THR A 151 2.78 16.21 -12.29
CA THR A 151 3.44 16.06 -13.60
C THR A 151 2.64 16.72 -14.73
N ALA A 152 1.32 16.58 -14.73
CA ALA A 152 0.44 17.25 -15.69
C ALA A 152 0.45 18.80 -15.54
N MET A 153 0.73 19.32 -14.35
CA MET A 153 0.92 20.75 -14.07
C MET A 153 2.32 21.25 -14.49
N GLY A 154 3.21 20.36 -14.94
CA GLY A 154 4.55 20.70 -15.41
C GLY A 154 5.66 20.61 -14.36
N TYR A 155 5.38 20.06 -13.17
CA TYR A 155 6.41 19.78 -12.18
C TYR A 155 7.16 18.50 -12.52
N GLU A 156 8.49 18.53 -12.38
CA GLU A 156 9.31 17.31 -12.42
C GLU A 156 9.21 16.59 -11.09
N VAL A 157 8.79 15.32 -11.11
CA VAL A 157 8.69 14.47 -9.92
C VAL A 157 9.60 13.26 -10.12
N GLU A 158 10.64 13.17 -9.32
CA GLU A 158 11.65 12.12 -9.41
C GLU A 158 11.20 10.85 -8.70
N HIS A 159 11.41 9.69 -9.33
CA HIS A 159 11.20 8.40 -8.69
C HIS A 159 12.48 7.96 -7.97
N LEU A 160 12.41 7.81 -6.66
CA LEU A 160 13.54 7.36 -5.84
C LEU A 160 13.45 5.85 -5.61
N ASN A 161 14.41 5.11 -6.14
CA ASN A 161 14.54 3.65 -5.96
C ASN A 161 15.12 3.24 -4.60
N THR A 162 15.60 4.22 -3.82
CA THR A 162 16.21 4.01 -2.50
C THR A 162 15.47 4.80 -1.45
N TYR A 163 15.53 4.32 -0.21
CA TYR A 163 14.91 5.02 0.91
C TYR A 163 15.63 6.35 1.18
N ALA A 164 14.92 7.45 1.07
CA ALA A 164 15.38 8.74 1.54
C ALA A 164 15.16 8.83 3.06
N THR A 165 16.07 9.48 3.75
CA THR A 165 15.96 9.71 5.19
C THR A 165 14.98 10.86 5.46
N PRO A 166 13.97 10.67 6.31
CA PRO A 166 13.08 11.76 6.69
C PRO A 166 13.86 12.93 7.33
N TYR A 167 13.45 14.14 7.01
CA TYR A 167 13.96 15.31 7.70
C TYR A 167 13.45 15.31 9.15
N PRO A 168 14.28 15.73 10.12
CA PRO A 168 13.87 15.72 11.51
C PRO A 168 12.57 16.52 11.74
N GLU A 169 11.67 15.96 12.53
CA GLU A 169 10.47 16.64 12.95
C GLU A 169 10.76 17.61 14.10
N THR A 170 10.08 18.74 14.10
CA THR A 170 10.22 19.72 15.19
C THR A 170 9.60 19.14 16.46
N PRO A 171 10.34 19.09 17.59
CA PRO A 171 9.78 18.68 18.86
C PRO A 171 8.59 19.57 19.26
N VAL A 172 7.57 18.97 19.82
CA VAL A 172 6.35 19.68 20.29
C VAL A 172 6.58 20.12 21.74
N ALA A 173 6.34 21.39 22.02
CA ALA A 173 6.43 21.89 23.39
C ALA A 173 5.31 21.29 24.25
N PRO A 174 5.61 20.87 25.50
CA PRO A 174 4.59 20.36 26.40
C PRO A 174 3.59 21.48 26.78
N GLU A 175 2.29 21.13 26.87
CA GLU A 175 1.24 22.05 27.30
C GLU A 175 1.00 21.87 28.81
N LYS A 176 0.86 22.96 29.56
CA LYS A 176 0.73 22.91 31.04
C LYS A 176 -0.50 22.14 31.51
N GLU A 177 -1.54 22.15 30.68
CA GLU A 177 -2.83 21.50 30.95
C GLU A 177 -2.75 19.97 30.89
N GLU A 178 -1.67 19.41 30.37
CA GLU A 178 -1.45 17.96 30.27
C GLU A 178 -0.80 17.34 31.53
N TYR A 179 -0.36 18.19 32.49
CA TYR A 179 0.39 17.75 33.68
C TYR A 179 -0.36 18.05 34.97
N ASP A 180 -0.34 17.08 35.88
CA ASP A 180 -1.03 17.18 37.17
C ASP A 180 -0.27 18.10 38.16
N THR A 181 1.06 18.23 38.01
CA THR A 181 1.91 19.05 38.89
C THR A 181 2.81 19.98 38.10
N ILE A 182 3.23 21.08 38.74
CA ILE A 182 4.16 22.04 38.12
C ILE A 182 5.54 21.41 37.94
N GLU A 183 5.96 20.57 38.88
CA GLU A 183 7.25 19.87 38.85
C GLU A 183 7.34 18.94 37.63
N GLU A 184 6.31 18.17 37.32
CA GLU A 184 6.24 17.31 36.14
C GLU A 184 6.31 18.10 34.83
N TYR A 185 5.61 19.23 34.76
CA TYR A 185 5.70 20.13 33.62
C TYR A 185 7.10 20.70 33.43
N GLU A 186 7.74 21.15 34.52
CA GLU A 186 9.12 21.70 34.45
C GLU A 186 10.15 20.63 34.02
N GLU A 187 9.96 19.39 34.41
CA GLU A 187 10.80 18.27 33.97
C GLU A 187 10.61 17.99 32.47
N ALA A 188 9.37 17.87 32.03
CA ALA A 188 9.01 17.68 30.61
C ALA A 188 9.48 18.86 29.74
N TYR A 189 9.43 20.09 30.26
CA TYR A 189 9.91 21.27 29.55
C TYR A 189 11.46 21.27 29.39
N LYS A 190 12.20 20.78 30.37
CA LYS A 190 13.66 20.61 30.27
C LYS A 190 14.01 19.54 29.25
N GLU A 191 13.29 18.42 29.19
CA GLU A 191 13.47 17.40 28.16
C GLU A 191 13.22 17.99 26.77
N TYR A 192 12.12 18.73 26.61
CA TYR A 192 11.83 19.46 25.36
C TYR A 192 12.94 20.42 24.96
N GLU A 193 13.49 21.22 25.88
CA GLU A 193 14.60 22.14 25.57
C GLU A 193 15.84 21.39 25.08
N GLN A 194 16.15 20.23 25.66
CA GLN A 194 17.24 19.39 25.23
C GLN A 194 16.98 18.80 23.83
N ASP A 195 15.78 18.28 23.61
CA ASP A 195 15.38 17.70 22.32
C ASP A 195 15.33 18.77 21.23
N PHE A 196 14.85 19.97 21.54
CA PHE A 196 14.86 21.09 20.62
C PHE A 196 16.30 21.54 20.26
N SER A 197 17.21 21.55 21.23
CA SER A 197 18.62 21.83 20.97
C SER A 197 19.25 20.76 20.05
N ASN A 198 19.00 19.49 20.33
CA ASN A 198 19.46 18.37 19.51
C ASN A 198 18.88 18.42 18.08
N TYR A 199 17.58 18.79 17.98
CA TYR A 199 16.91 19.01 16.70
C TYR A 199 17.59 20.11 15.89
N MET A 200 17.85 21.27 16.49
CA MET A 200 18.50 22.40 15.83
C MET A 200 19.92 22.03 15.35
N GLU A 201 20.68 21.29 16.15
CA GLU A 201 22.02 20.84 15.78
C GLU A 201 22.00 19.85 14.61
N LYS A 202 21.06 18.89 14.63
CA LYS A 202 20.82 17.96 13.49
C LYS A 202 20.42 18.70 12.22
N CYS A 203 19.48 19.62 12.30
CA CYS A 203 19.05 20.42 11.15
C CYS A 203 20.21 21.23 10.57
N LYS A 204 21.03 21.87 11.42
CA LYS A 204 22.21 22.61 11.00
C LYS A 204 23.20 21.71 10.27
N SER A 205 23.53 20.56 10.84
CA SER A 205 24.44 19.60 10.21
C SER A 205 23.93 19.11 8.84
N ILE A 206 22.61 18.86 8.72
CA ILE A 206 22.00 18.45 7.45
C ILE A 206 22.12 19.59 6.42
N HIS A 207 21.82 20.84 6.79
CA HIS A 207 21.93 21.99 5.88
C HIS A 207 23.37 22.22 5.41
N GLU A 208 24.35 22.15 6.31
CA GLU A 208 25.78 22.25 5.95
C GLU A 208 26.19 21.19 4.92
N ARG A 209 25.68 19.96 5.06
CA ARG A 209 25.95 18.87 4.12
C ARG A 209 25.18 19.00 2.80
N ILE A 210 24.02 19.67 2.79
CA ILE A 210 23.30 20.05 1.57
C ILE A 210 24.06 21.14 0.83
N ASP A 211 24.55 22.16 1.55
CA ASP A 211 25.31 23.28 0.99
C ASP A 211 26.64 22.81 0.38
N THR A 212 27.29 21.79 0.98
CA THR A 212 28.50 21.16 0.41
C THR A 212 28.20 20.22 -0.75
N GLY A 213 26.92 19.94 -1.05
CA GLY A 213 26.53 19.02 -2.12
C GLY A 213 26.64 17.52 -1.78
N GLU A 214 26.92 17.19 -0.51
CA GLU A 214 26.95 15.79 -0.05
C GLU A 214 25.54 15.18 0.01
N LEU A 215 24.54 15.98 0.35
CA LEU A 215 23.15 15.58 0.45
C LEU A 215 22.30 16.32 -0.58
N THR A 216 21.30 15.65 -1.11
CA THR A 216 20.24 16.27 -1.89
C THR A 216 18.95 16.25 -1.07
N PHE A 217 18.24 17.38 -1.07
CA PHE A 217 17.02 17.57 -0.33
C PHE A 217 15.81 17.40 -1.25
N TYR A 218 14.76 16.73 -0.76
CA TYR A 218 13.58 16.41 -1.54
C TYR A 218 12.29 16.70 -0.77
N ILE A 219 11.24 17.01 -1.51
CA ILE A 219 9.85 17.01 -1.05
C ILE A 219 9.22 15.69 -1.50
N SER A 220 8.99 14.79 -0.57
CA SER A 220 8.45 13.46 -0.85
C SER A 220 6.92 13.45 -0.82
N ILE A 221 6.33 12.96 -1.91
CA ILE A 221 4.88 12.79 -2.05
C ILE A 221 4.50 11.43 -1.48
N GLY A 222 4.12 11.41 -0.21
CA GLY A 222 3.66 10.22 0.49
C GLY A 222 2.20 9.86 0.15
N GLN A 223 1.74 8.76 0.73
CA GLN A 223 0.35 8.30 0.53
C GLN A 223 -0.69 9.26 1.10
N LYS A 224 -0.40 9.91 2.23
CA LYS A 224 -1.35 10.75 2.97
C LYS A 224 -0.81 12.12 3.34
N GLU A 225 0.48 12.34 3.22
CA GLU A 225 1.19 13.54 3.63
C GLU A 225 2.35 13.87 2.70
N ILE A 226 2.76 15.11 2.72
CA ILE A 226 4.00 15.58 2.07
C ILE A 226 5.05 15.70 3.16
N THR A 227 6.20 15.07 2.97
CA THR A 227 7.30 15.09 3.93
C THR A 227 8.58 15.61 3.28
N LEU A 228 9.40 16.28 4.08
CA LEU A 228 10.75 16.62 3.68
C LEU A 228 11.67 15.44 3.94
N CYS A 229 12.56 15.15 3.02
CA CYS A 229 13.54 14.09 3.16
C CYS A 229 14.85 14.43 2.45
N TYR A 230 15.90 13.70 2.74
CA TYR A 230 17.20 13.88 2.12
C TYR A 230 17.88 12.54 1.86
N MET A 231 18.80 12.52 0.90
CA MET A 231 19.63 11.37 0.61
C MET A 231 21.02 11.81 0.15
N ALA A 232 21.99 10.88 0.21
CA ALA A 232 23.33 11.15 -0.30
C ALA A 232 23.26 11.50 -1.79
N SER A 233 23.89 12.59 -2.19
CA SER A 233 23.96 13.00 -3.59
C SER A 233 24.65 11.94 -4.43
N ALA A 234 24.21 11.77 -5.66
CA ALA A 234 24.86 10.88 -6.61
C ALA A 234 26.35 11.23 -6.82
N ALA A 235 26.71 12.51 -6.65
CA ALA A 235 28.09 12.98 -6.69
C ALA A 235 28.92 12.54 -5.47
N ALA A 236 28.34 12.52 -4.27
CA ALA A 236 29.01 12.03 -3.05
C ALA A 236 29.19 10.50 -3.07
N ASN A 237 28.29 9.77 -3.70
CA ASN A 237 28.43 8.33 -3.94
C ASN A 237 29.49 7.98 -4.98
N ALA A 238 29.88 8.93 -5.83
CA ALA A 238 30.96 8.72 -6.80
C ALA A 238 32.36 8.68 -6.15
N ASP A 239 32.55 9.31 -4.99
CA ASP A 239 33.83 9.29 -4.26
C ASP A 239 33.96 8.07 -3.32
N MET A 240 32.87 7.43 -2.91
CA MET A 240 32.90 6.19 -2.11
C MET A 240 32.77 4.92 -2.93
N ALA A 241 32.23 4.99 -4.11
CA ALA A 241 32.27 3.91 -5.09
C ALA A 241 33.35 4.26 -6.12
N THR A 242 34.55 3.75 -5.93
CA THR A 242 35.40 3.35 -7.06
C THR A 242 34.69 2.22 -7.81
N GLU A 243 33.47 2.45 -8.21
CA GLU A 243 32.87 1.72 -9.31
C GLU A 243 33.63 2.19 -10.55
N LYS A 244 34.49 1.29 -11.05
CA LYS A 244 35.02 1.34 -12.40
C LYS A 244 33.99 2.00 -13.29
N GLN A 245 34.33 3.14 -13.88
CA GLN A 245 33.54 3.68 -14.98
C GLN A 245 33.42 2.54 -15.98
N LEU A 246 32.26 1.91 -16.02
CA LEU A 246 31.94 0.86 -16.97
C LEU A 246 32.26 1.42 -18.35
N SER A 247 33.13 0.75 -19.07
CA SER A 247 33.45 1.11 -20.44
C SER A 247 32.16 1.20 -21.26
N PRO A 248 32.12 1.96 -22.35
CA PRO A 248 30.94 2.01 -23.23
C PRO A 248 30.43 0.62 -23.63
N VAL A 249 31.33 -0.36 -23.74
CA VAL A 249 31.01 -1.76 -24.05
C VAL A 249 30.29 -2.43 -22.89
N GLU A 250 30.77 -2.28 -21.65
CA GLU A 250 30.12 -2.84 -20.45
C GLU A 250 28.73 -2.23 -20.19
N LYS A 251 28.53 -0.93 -20.53
CA LYS A 251 27.21 -0.30 -20.48
C LYS A 251 26.24 -0.92 -21.48
N LEU A 252 26.70 -1.18 -22.71
CA LEU A 252 25.94 -1.85 -23.76
C LEU A 252 25.60 -3.30 -23.38
N GLU A 253 26.56 -4.03 -22.80
CA GLU A 253 26.34 -5.40 -22.31
C GLU A 253 25.30 -5.45 -21.18
N LYS A 254 25.36 -4.52 -20.23
CA LYS A 254 24.38 -4.41 -19.13
C LYS A 254 23.00 -4.07 -19.68
N GLN A 255 22.92 -3.19 -20.65
CA GLN A 255 21.66 -2.82 -21.33
C GLN A 255 21.10 -4.00 -22.16
N ASP A 256 21.95 -4.74 -22.87
CA ASP A 256 21.55 -5.93 -23.62
C ASP A 256 21.05 -7.05 -22.70
N LYS A 257 21.73 -7.26 -21.57
CA LYS A 257 21.29 -8.21 -20.55
C LYS A 257 19.91 -7.85 -20.00
N ARG A 258 19.68 -6.57 -19.66
CA ARG A 258 18.37 -6.09 -19.17
C ARG A 258 17.29 -6.23 -20.24
N ASN A 259 17.59 -5.90 -21.49
CA ASN A 259 16.66 -6.09 -22.60
C ASN A 259 16.29 -7.56 -22.82
N LYS A 260 17.24 -8.48 -22.64
CA LYS A 260 17.01 -9.93 -22.70
C LYS A 260 16.12 -10.41 -21.53
N GLU A 261 16.34 -9.91 -20.32
CA GLU A 261 15.49 -10.21 -19.17
C GLU A 261 14.05 -9.75 -19.41
N ILE A 262 13.85 -8.51 -19.89
CA ILE A 262 12.52 -7.98 -20.25
C ILE A 262 11.86 -8.79 -21.37
N ALA A 263 12.63 -9.21 -22.37
CA ALA A 263 12.10 -10.04 -23.47
C ALA A 263 11.65 -11.43 -22.95
N VAL A 264 12.42 -12.03 -22.05
CA VAL A 264 12.07 -13.30 -21.41
C VAL A 264 10.80 -13.15 -20.56
N GLU A 265 10.70 -12.09 -19.75
CA GLU A 265 9.51 -11.83 -18.93
C GLU A 265 8.25 -11.64 -19.80
N LYS A 266 8.33 -10.89 -20.89
CA LYS A 266 7.23 -10.74 -21.84
C LYS A 266 6.84 -12.07 -22.47
N THR A 267 7.81 -12.85 -22.93
CA THR A 267 7.56 -14.16 -23.51
C THR A 267 6.90 -15.12 -22.52
N VAL A 268 7.34 -15.10 -21.26
CA VAL A 268 6.74 -15.90 -20.18
C VAL A 268 5.31 -15.44 -19.88
N ALA A 269 5.06 -14.11 -19.85
CA ALA A 269 3.73 -13.56 -19.64
C ALA A 269 2.77 -13.95 -20.78
N ASP A 270 3.21 -13.84 -22.03
CA ASP A 270 2.43 -14.23 -23.22
C ASP A 270 2.16 -15.74 -23.24
N ALA A 271 3.17 -16.56 -22.92
CA ALA A 271 3.00 -18.00 -22.80
C ALA A 271 2.01 -18.39 -21.70
N LYS A 272 2.10 -17.74 -20.53
CA LYS A 272 1.10 -17.94 -19.45
C LYS A 272 -0.31 -17.58 -19.89
N LYS A 273 -0.48 -16.48 -20.60
CA LYS A 273 -1.78 -16.07 -21.14
C LYS A 273 -2.32 -17.10 -22.13
N GLN A 274 -1.49 -17.55 -23.08
CA GLN A 274 -1.87 -18.58 -24.04
C GLN A 274 -2.25 -19.91 -23.37
N ILE A 275 -1.53 -20.32 -22.31
CA ILE A 275 -1.84 -21.54 -21.55
C ILE A 275 -3.18 -21.40 -20.81
N LEU A 276 -3.48 -20.22 -20.25
CA LEU A 276 -4.75 -19.97 -19.56
C LEU A 276 -5.95 -19.91 -20.52
N ASP A 277 -5.72 -19.50 -21.76
CA ASP A 277 -6.75 -19.41 -22.80
C ASP A 277 -7.06 -20.76 -23.47
N VAL A 278 -6.25 -21.81 -23.22
CA VAL A 278 -6.47 -23.16 -23.77
C VAL A 278 -7.49 -23.92 -22.90
N ASP A 279 -8.60 -24.33 -23.50
CA ASP A 279 -9.54 -25.24 -22.85
C ASP A 279 -8.92 -26.65 -22.72
N MET A 280 -8.52 -26.99 -21.50
CA MET A 280 -7.90 -28.28 -21.15
C MET A 280 -8.90 -29.30 -20.61
N SER A 281 -10.22 -28.99 -20.63
CA SER A 281 -11.26 -29.84 -20.00
C SER A 281 -11.33 -31.26 -20.54
N GLU A 282 -10.94 -31.48 -21.79
CA GLU A 282 -10.94 -32.81 -22.43
C GLU A 282 -9.54 -33.37 -22.67
N SER A 283 -8.49 -32.64 -22.33
CA SER A 283 -7.10 -33.03 -22.61
C SER A 283 -6.53 -33.93 -21.51
N LYS A 284 -5.92 -35.04 -21.87
CA LYS A 284 -5.09 -35.84 -20.95
C LYS A 284 -3.65 -35.41 -21.12
N PHE A 285 -2.96 -35.22 -19.99
CA PHE A 285 -1.54 -34.92 -20.00
C PHE A 285 -0.75 -36.04 -20.62
N THR A 286 0.21 -35.72 -21.44
CA THR A 286 1.24 -36.68 -21.92
C THR A 286 2.17 -37.01 -20.76
N GLN A 287 2.87 -38.15 -20.86
CA GLN A 287 3.83 -38.54 -19.80
C GLN A 287 4.93 -37.51 -19.55
N ASP A 288 5.30 -36.74 -20.54
CA ASP A 288 6.33 -35.70 -20.39
C ASP A 288 5.78 -34.44 -19.73
N GLU A 289 4.53 -34.09 -19.99
CA GLU A 289 3.81 -32.99 -19.27
C GLU A 289 3.56 -33.34 -17.80
N GLU A 290 3.16 -34.58 -17.50
CA GLU A 290 3.07 -35.05 -16.11
C GLU A 290 4.41 -34.96 -15.39
N LYS A 291 5.51 -35.38 -16.02
CA LYS A 291 6.87 -35.27 -15.45
C LYS A 291 7.24 -33.78 -15.21
N MET A 292 6.91 -32.90 -16.12
CA MET A 292 7.14 -31.46 -15.93
C MET A 292 6.34 -30.88 -14.76
N ILE A 293 5.07 -31.26 -14.60
CA ILE A 293 4.23 -30.87 -13.48
C ILE A 293 4.84 -31.37 -12.16
N TYR A 294 5.23 -32.66 -12.10
CA TYR A 294 5.91 -33.22 -10.93
C TYR A 294 7.22 -32.52 -10.63
N PHE A 295 8.01 -32.18 -11.64
CA PHE A 295 9.26 -31.45 -11.48
C PHE A 295 9.01 -30.06 -10.91
N PHE A 296 7.98 -29.35 -11.41
CA PHE A 296 7.61 -28.03 -10.92
C PHE A 296 7.11 -28.07 -9.47
N LEU A 297 6.24 -29.01 -9.13
CA LEU A 297 5.73 -29.21 -7.77
C LEU A 297 6.87 -29.54 -6.81
N LEU A 298 7.78 -30.44 -7.19
CA LEU A 298 8.94 -30.81 -6.36
C LEU A 298 9.93 -29.65 -6.20
N SER A 299 10.10 -28.80 -7.21
CA SER A 299 10.97 -27.63 -7.13
C SER A 299 10.41 -26.53 -6.23
N SER A 300 9.09 -26.51 -6.04
CA SER A 300 8.36 -25.54 -5.19
C SER A 300 8.24 -26.00 -3.73
N LEU A 301 8.63 -27.25 -3.40
CA LEU A 301 8.57 -27.77 -2.05
C LEU A 301 9.55 -27.06 -1.11
N ARG A 302 9.05 -26.67 0.06
CA ARG A 302 9.89 -26.14 1.13
C ARG A 302 10.72 -27.27 1.77
N ARG A 303 11.89 -26.95 2.30
CA ARG A 303 12.82 -27.92 2.91
C ARG A 303 12.18 -28.77 4.01
N GLU A 304 11.25 -28.20 4.76
CA GLU A 304 10.48 -28.86 5.82
C GLU A 304 9.64 -30.05 5.32
N HIS A 305 9.25 -30.06 4.04
CA HIS A 305 8.45 -31.15 3.44
C HIS A 305 9.30 -32.26 2.79
N PHE A 306 10.61 -32.10 2.66
CA PHE A 306 11.48 -33.08 1.98
C PHE A 306 11.46 -34.46 2.65
N GLY A 307 11.36 -34.47 4.00
CA GLY A 307 11.31 -35.75 4.76
C GLY A 307 10.06 -36.58 4.45
N VAL A 308 8.93 -35.96 4.18
CA VAL A 308 7.65 -36.63 3.86
C VAL A 308 7.75 -37.38 2.53
N PHE A 309 8.54 -36.85 1.59
CA PHE A 309 8.75 -37.44 0.26
C PHE A 309 10.01 -38.32 0.17
N GLY A 310 10.70 -38.58 1.29
CA GLY A 310 11.91 -39.38 1.33
C GLY A 310 13.10 -38.73 0.59
N ILE A 311 13.09 -37.41 0.41
CA ILE A 311 14.12 -36.65 -0.29
C ILE A 311 15.13 -36.14 0.74
N GLY A 312 16.35 -36.68 0.75
CA GLY A 312 17.41 -36.16 1.64
C GLY A 312 17.88 -34.76 1.24
N GLU A 313 18.10 -33.88 2.22
CA GLU A 313 18.45 -32.45 2.00
C GLU A 313 19.62 -32.20 1.04
N LYS A 314 20.60 -33.10 1.00
CA LYS A 314 21.79 -32.97 0.13
C LYS A 314 21.62 -33.53 -1.30
N LYS A 315 20.49 -34.17 -1.60
CA LYS A 315 20.29 -34.86 -2.89
C LYS A 315 19.13 -34.33 -3.73
N ALA A 316 18.34 -33.38 -3.23
CA ALA A 316 17.14 -32.92 -3.91
C ALA A 316 17.39 -32.42 -5.35
N THR A 317 18.43 -31.64 -5.56
CA THR A 317 18.83 -31.14 -6.90
C THR A 317 19.46 -32.19 -7.80
N ASN A 318 20.18 -33.16 -7.24
CA ASN A 318 20.82 -34.20 -8.02
C ASN A 318 19.89 -35.39 -8.33
N THR A 319 18.96 -35.72 -7.43
CA THR A 319 18.01 -36.85 -7.66
C THR A 319 16.99 -36.46 -8.75
N LEU A 320 16.65 -35.20 -8.88
CA LEU A 320 15.80 -34.71 -9.96
C LEU A 320 16.50 -34.70 -11.33
N ARG A 321 17.85 -34.54 -11.34
CA ARG A 321 18.67 -34.66 -12.58
C ARG A 321 18.94 -36.08 -13.02
N THR A 322 19.02 -37.03 -12.11
CA THR A 322 19.41 -38.42 -12.40
C THR A 322 18.25 -39.35 -12.76
N LYS A 323 16.98 -38.99 -12.50
CA LYS A 323 15.81 -39.72 -13.02
C LYS A 323 15.47 -39.38 -14.48
N LYS A 324 16.40 -38.85 -15.23
CA LYS A 324 16.32 -38.55 -16.66
C LYS A 324 16.86 -39.68 -17.54
N ARG A 325 16.98 -40.92 -17.02
CA ARG A 325 17.28 -42.11 -17.81
C ARG A 325 16.28 -43.21 -17.56
#